data_a69f7bbcc21e7672f7b093efeeb1553a
#
_entry.id   a69f7bbcc21e7672f7b093efeeb1553a
#
_cell.length_a   1.000
_cell.length_b   1.000
_cell.length_c   1.000
_cell.angle_alpha   90.00
_cell.angle_beta   90.00
_cell.angle_gamma   90.00
#
_symmetry.space_group_name_H-M   'P 1'
#
loop_
_entity.id
_entity.type
_entity.pdbx_description
1 polymer ?
#
loop_
_entity_poly.entity_id
_entity_poly.type
_entity_poly.pdbx_seq_one_letter_code
_entity_poly.pdbx_strand_id
1 'polypeptide(L)'
;KGQGMPGAHAVSQLTWLEILKPEPQVLRPLSILVDPGEAEAIALAQTVENSIVLLDDSQARRVAERFHIPRIGTLGILRKAKKQGLLTAIRPHIESLKSNGIYMADNLVAAILNDVGE
;
A
#
# COMPACT_ATOMS: atom_id res chain seq x y z
N LYS A 1 -5.52 -14.45 -8.28
CA LYS A 1 -6.36 -13.47 -7.60
C LYS A 1 -6.15 -12.09 -8.19
N GLY A 2 -7.22 -11.38 -8.50
CA GLY A 2 -7.14 -10.06 -9.11
C GLY A 2 -7.23 -10.04 -10.64
N GLN A 3 -7.34 -11.19 -11.31
CA GLN A 3 -7.58 -11.23 -12.76
C GLN A 3 -8.89 -10.50 -13.09
N GLY A 4 -8.86 -9.66 -14.13
CA GLY A 4 -10.01 -8.85 -14.52
C GLY A 4 -10.21 -7.59 -13.69
N MET A 5 -9.44 -7.38 -12.62
CA MET A 5 -9.48 -6.14 -11.83
C MET A 5 -8.73 -5.02 -12.54
N PRO A 6 -9.10 -3.74 -12.28
CA PRO A 6 -8.36 -2.62 -12.84
C PRO A 6 -6.87 -2.70 -12.51
N GLY A 7 -6.02 -2.52 -13.51
CA GLY A 7 -4.57 -2.55 -13.34
C GLY A 7 -3.93 -3.94 -13.38
N ALA A 8 -4.70 -5.03 -13.39
CA ALA A 8 -4.14 -6.38 -13.35
C ALA A 8 -3.20 -6.65 -14.53
N HIS A 9 -3.59 -6.26 -15.75
CA HIS A 9 -2.73 -6.42 -16.93
C HIS A 9 -1.46 -5.57 -16.82
N ALA A 10 -1.58 -4.32 -16.38
CA ALA A 10 -0.44 -3.42 -16.22
C ALA A 10 0.57 -3.98 -15.23
N VAL A 11 0.10 -4.51 -14.10
CA VAL A 11 0.95 -5.13 -13.06
C VAL A 11 1.70 -6.33 -13.65
N SER A 12 1.05 -7.17 -14.46
CA SER A 12 1.68 -8.34 -15.07
C SER A 12 2.81 -7.99 -16.03
N GLN A 13 2.85 -6.75 -16.54
CA GLN A 13 3.89 -6.26 -17.46
C GLN A 13 5.08 -5.61 -16.76
N LEU A 14 5.03 -5.43 -15.44
CA LEU A 14 6.09 -4.78 -14.69
C LEU A 14 7.28 -5.73 -14.52
N THR A 15 8.43 -5.35 -15.07
CA THR A 15 9.63 -6.18 -15.05
C THR A 15 10.39 -6.10 -13.73
N TRP A 16 10.18 -5.03 -12.96
CA TRP A 16 10.84 -4.82 -11.66
C TRP A 16 10.08 -5.45 -10.48
N LEU A 17 8.87 -5.96 -10.71
CA LEU A 17 8.03 -6.56 -9.68
C LEU A 17 8.42 -8.03 -9.48
N GLU A 18 8.72 -8.41 -8.24
CA GLU A 18 9.00 -9.78 -7.86
C GLU A 18 7.81 -10.36 -7.08
N ILE A 19 7.49 -11.61 -7.35
CA ILE A 19 6.47 -12.34 -6.61
C ILE A 19 7.19 -13.28 -5.65
N LEU A 20 7.03 -13.04 -4.35
CA LEU A 20 7.66 -13.82 -3.30
C LEU A 20 6.57 -14.41 -2.40
N LYS A 21 6.88 -15.58 -1.82
CA LYS A 21 5.99 -16.23 -0.86
C LYS A 21 6.61 -16.17 0.54
N PRO A 22 5.86 -15.78 1.56
CA PRO A 22 6.35 -15.81 2.92
C PRO A 22 6.47 -17.24 3.43
N GLU A 23 7.35 -17.45 4.42
CA GLU A 23 7.44 -18.74 5.09
C GLU A 23 6.18 -19.03 5.91
N PRO A 24 5.64 -20.26 5.87
CA PRO A 24 4.39 -20.59 6.56
C PRO A 24 4.41 -20.30 8.05
N GLN A 25 5.53 -20.52 8.73
CA GLN A 25 5.62 -20.26 10.17
C GLN A 25 5.56 -18.78 10.51
N VAL A 26 5.97 -17.89 9.62
CA VAL A 26 5.86 -16.44 9.80
C VAL A 26 4.44 -15.98 9.46
N LEU A 27 3.84 -16.59 8.44
CA LEU A 27 2.51 -16.22 7.95
C LEU A 27 1.38 -16.61 8.92
N ARG A 28 1.44 -17.78 9.53
CA ARG A 28 0.33 -18.33 10.34
C ARG A 28 -0.18 -17.38 11.42
N PRO A 29 0.66 -16.81 12.29
CA PRO A 29 0.16 -15.91 13.33
C PRO A 29 -0.53 -14.67 12.75
N LEU A 30 -0.09 -14.18 11.59
CA LEU A 30 -0.64 -13.02 10.94
C LEU A 30 -1.98 -13.30 10.27
N SER A 31 -2.19 -14.52 9.80
CA SER A 31 -3.44 -14.92 9.12
C SER A 31 -4.67 -14.85 10.01
N ILE A 32 -4.48 -14.85 11.34
CA ILE A 32 -5.56 -14.72 12.31
C ILE A 32 -5.93 -13.24 12.52
N LEU A 33 -4.98 -12.35 12.28
CA LEU A 33 -5.10 -10.93 12.66
C LEU A 33 -5.59 -10.04 11.50
N VAL A 34 -5.24 -10.38 10.27
CA VAL A 34 -5.53 -9.57 9.08
C VAL A 34 -5.90 -10.47 7.89
N ASP A 35 -6.40 -9.85 6.83
CA ASP A 35 -6.76 -10.56 5.60
C ASP A 35 -5.54 -11.21 4.94
N PRO A 36 -5.75 -12.27 4.09
CA PRO A 36 -4.63 -13.05 3.55
C PRO A 36 -3.57 -12.26 2.83
N GLY A 37 -3.95 -11.32 1.96
CA GLY A 37 -2.98 -10.52 1.22
C GLY A 37 -2.12 -9.64 2.12
N GLU A 38 -2.74 -9.04 3.12
CA GLU A 38 -2.05 -8.20 4.10
C GLU A 38 -1.15 -9.03 5.00
N ALA A 39 -1.61 -10.21 5.41
CA ALA A 39 -0.79 -11.13 6.19
C ALA A 39 0.47 -11.55 5.45
N GLU A 40 0.34 -11.86 4.16
CA GLU A 40 1.49 -12.22 3.32
C GLU A 40 2.46 -11.04 3.18
N ALA A 41 1.95 -9.83 2.96
CA ALA A 41 2.79 -8.64 2.84
C ALA A 41 3.58 -8.36 4.13
N ILE A 42 2.91 -8.41 5.28
CA ILE A 42 3.55 -8.19 6.57
C ILE A 42 4.58 -9.30 6.87
N ALA A 43 4.24 -10.56 6.57
CA ALA A 43 5.14 -11.68 6.76
C ALA A 43 6.42 -11.53 5.93
N LEU A 44 6.29 -11.13 4.66
CA LEU A 44 7.45 -10.86 3.80
C LEU A 44 8.30 -9.72 4.35
N ALA A 45 7.67 -8.65 4.83
CA ALA A 45 8.38 -7.51 5.38
C ALA A 45 9.24 -7.87 6.60
N GLN A 46 8.85 -8.90 7.34
CA GLN A 46 9.64 -9.38 8.49
C GLN A 46 10.94 -10.06 8.06
N THR A 47 11.02 -10.57 6.86
CA THR A 47 12.18 -11.33 6.37
C THR A 47 13.01 -10.59 5.32
N VAL A 48 12.44 -9.57 4.69
CA VAL A 48 13.14 -8.74 3.69
C VAL A 48 13.71 -7.50 4.35
N GLU A 49 15.02 -7.38 4.37
CA GLU A 49 15.69 -6.23 4.97
C GLU A 49 15.38 -4.92 4.23
N ASN A 50 15.32 -3.82 4.98
CA ASN A 50 15.08 -2.47 4.46
C ASN A 50 13.78 -2.37 3.64
N SER A 51 12.77 -3.15 4.02
CA SER A 51 11.48 -3.14 3.35
C SER A 51 10.51 -2.14 4.00
N ILE A 52 9.58 -1.66 3.19
CA ILE A 52 8.44 -0.88 3.63
C ILE A 52 7.21 -1.57 3.08
N VAL A 53 6.26 -1.91 3.93
CA VAL A 53 5.03 -2.57 3.49
C VAL A 53 3.98 -1.53 3.09
N LEU A 54 3.33 -1.76 1.94
CA LEU A 54 2.22 -0.93 1.48
C LEU A 54 0.92 -1.48 2.06
N LEU A 55 0.29 -0.70 2.94
CA LEU A 55 -0.95 -1.08 3.61
C LEU A 55 -1.89 0.12 3.69
N ASP A 56 -3.12 -0.03 3.20
CA ASP A 56 -4.16 0.99 3.33
C ASP A 56 -5.16 0.67 4.44
N ASP A 57 -5.36 -0.61 4.76
CA ASP A 57 -6.26 -1.02 5.83
C ASP A 57 -5.73 -0.60 7.21
N SER A 58 -6.59 0.02 8.01
CA SER A 58 -6.19 0.54 9.32
C SER A 58 -5.82 -0.56 10.31
N GLN A 59 -6.50 -1.72 10.25
CA GLN A 59 -6.19 -2.84 11.13
C GLN A 59 -4.84 -3.45 10.77
N ALA A 60 -4.57 -3.65 9.47
CA ALA A 60 -3.30 -4.17 9.01
C ALA A 60 -2.15 -3.22 9.37
N ARG A 61 -2.37 -1.90 9.28
CA ARG A 61 -1.37 -0.91 9.69
C ARG A 61 -1.06 -0.98 11.18
N ARG A 62 -2.08 -1.19 12.03
CA ARG A 62 -1.87 -1.37 13.47
C ARG A 62 -1.09 -2.64 13.77
N VAL A 63 -1.36 -3.72 13.06
CA VAL A 63 -0.60 -4.97 13.22
C VAL A 63 0.85 -4.77 12.81
N ALA A 64 1.12 -4.15 11.67
CA ALA A 64 2.48 -3.84 11.25
C ALA A 64 3.22 -2.96 12.28
N GLU A 65 2.51 -2.00 12.87
CA GLU A 65 3.08 -1.16 13.92
C GLU A 65 3.50 -1.97 15.16
N ARG A 66 2.70 -2.93 15.57
CA ARG A 66 3.04 -3.82 16.69
C ARG A 66 4.31 -4.63 16.44
N PHE A 67 4.55 -5.01 15.20
CA PHE A 67 5.76 -5.73 14.79
C PHE A 67 6.92 -4.80 14.40
N HIS A 68 6.76 -3.49 14.62
CA HIS A 68 7.77 -2.47 14.28
C HIS A 68 8.17 -2.49 12.80
N ILE A 69 7.22 -2.77 11.92
CA ILE A 69 7.45 -2.83 10.48
C ILE A 69 7.13 -1.48 9.84
N PRO A 70 8.08 -0.87 9.11
CA PRO A 70 7.81 0.36 8.36
C PRO A 70 6.67 0.15 7.35
N ARG A 71 5.77 1.09 7.29
CA ARG A 71 4.59 1.00 6.44
C ARG A 71 4.24 2.33 5.79
N ILE A 72 3.60 2.26 4.64
CA ILE A 72 3.12 3.43 3.92
C ILE A 72 1.79 3.09 3.26
N GLY A 73 0.87 4.04 3.19
CA GLY A 73 -0.38 3.90 2.45
C GLY A 73 -0.28 4.51 1.06
N THR A 74 -1.30 4.31 0.24
CA THR A 74 -1.35 4.84 -1.13
C THR A 74 -1.20 6.36 -1.16
N LEU A 75 -1.89 7.07 -0.27
CA LEU A 75 -1.76 8.54 -0.19
C LEU A 75 -0.35 8.97 0.19
N GLY A 76 0.31 8.22 1.05
CA GLY A 76 1.71 8.48 1.41
C GLY A 76 2.66 8.32 0.22
N ILE A 77 2.42 7.32 -0.63
CA ILE A 77 3.21 7.13 -1.85
C ILE A 77 3.02 8.31 -2.81
N LEU A 78 1.78 8.75 -3.02
CA LEU A 78 1.49 9.90 -3.88
C LEU A 78 2.16 11.18 -3.37
N ARG A 79 2.05 11.42 -2.06
CA ARG A 79 2.70 12.55 -1.41
C ARG A 79 4.21 12.54 -1.64
N LYS A 80 4.84 11.39 -1.39
CA LYS A 80 6.27 11.23 -1.59
C LYS A 80 6.69 11.44 -3.05
N ALA A 81 5.92 10.88 -3.98
CA ALA A 81 6.18 11.04 -5.41
C ALA A 81 6.14 12.51 -5.83
N LYS A 82 5.17 13.28 -5.34
CA LYS A 82 5.10 14.72 -5.63
C LYS A 82 6.29 15.45 -5.02
N LYS A 83 6.64 15.18 -3.78
CA LYS A 83 7.76 15.83 -3.11
C LYS A 83 9.10 15.53 -3.77
N GLN A 84 9.23 14.38 -4.42
CA GLN A 84 10.41 14.01 -5.18
C GLN A 84 10.37 14.49 -6.65
N GLY A 85 9.34 15.20 -7.06
CA GLY A 85 9.22 15.70 -8.42
C GLY A 85 8.78 14.69 -9.45
N LEU A 86 8.35 13.49 -9.04
CA LEU A 86 7.89 12.45 -9.95
C LEU A 86 6.48 12.69 -10.47
N LEU A 87 5.68 13.45 -9.72
CA LEU A 87 4.32 13.85 -10.08
C LEU A 87 4.21 15.37 -9.93
N THR A 88 3.52 16.01 -10.87
CA THR A 88 3.25 17.44 -10.80
C THR A 88 2.07 17.75 -9.92
N ALA A 89 1.08 16.84 -9.86
CA ALA A 89 -0.11 16.97 -9.04
C ALA A 89 -0.59 15.59 -8.61
N ILE A 90 -1.11 15.46 -7.39
CA ILE A 90 -1.66 14.19 -6.90
C ILE A 90 -3.18 14.16 -6.93
N ARG A 91 -3.84 15.32 -6.99
CA ARG A 91 -5.31 15.40 -7.01
C ARG A 91 -5.95 14.52 -8.11
N PRO A 92 -5.48 14.56 -9.38
CA PRO A 92 -6.07 13.70 -10.42
C PRO A 92 -5.96 12.20 -10.11
N HIS A 93 -4.86 11.80 -9.49
CA HIS A 93 -4.65 10.38 -9.11
C HIS A 93 -5.59 9.97 -7.99
N ILE A 94 -5.82 10.85 -7.00
CA ILE A 94 -6.76 10.60 -5.91
C ILE A 94 -8.18 10.46 -6.47
N GLU A 95 -8.58 11.35 -7.38
CA GLU A 95 -9.90 11.29 -8.01
C GLU A 95 -10.09 10.02 -8.82
N SER A 96 -9.06 9.60 -9.55
CA SER A 96 -9.08 8.34 -10.30
C SER A 96 -9.23 7.13 -9.38
N LEU A 97 -8.52 7.09 -8.26
CA LEU A 97 -8.63 6.02 -7.28
C LEU A 97 -10.03 5.96 -6.69
N LYS A 98 -10.59 7.11 -6.30
CA LYS A 98 -11.96 7.18 -5.77
C LYS A 98 -12.99 6.70 -6.79
N SER A 99 -12.86 7.10 -8.06
CA SER A 99 -13.78 6.68 -9.10
C SER A 99 -13.70 5.18 -9.40
N ASN A 100 -12.59 4.54 -9.05
CA ASN A 100 -12.41 3.09 -9.16
C ASN A 100 -12.77 2.34 -7.87
N GLY A 101 -13.45 3.00 -6.94
CA GLY A 101 -13.98 2.37 -5.75
C GLY A 101 -13.04 2.31 -4.55
N ILE A 102 -11.91 2.99 -4.60
CA ILE A 102 -10.99 3.04 -3.46
C ILE A 102 -11.47 4.08 -2.47
N TYR A 103 -11.76 3.66 -1.24
CA TYR A 103 -12.19 4.56 -0.18
C TYR A 103 -11.00 5.33 0.39
N MET A 104 -11.18 6.63 0.55
CA MET A 104 -10.22 7.50 1.23
C MET A 104 -10.99 8.52 2.05
N ALA A 105 -10.63 8.66 3.32
CA ALA A 105 -11.29 9.62 4.21
C ALA A 105 -11.04 11.06 3.73
N ASP A 106 -12.11 11.84 3.63
CA ASP A 106 -12.04 13.21 3.09
C ASP A 106 -11.09 14.12 3.86
N ASN A 107 -11.07 14.01 5.19
CA ASN A 107 -10.18 14.81 6.03
C ASN A 107 -8.71 14.47 5.77
N LEU A 108 -8.40 13.20 5.54
CA LEU A 108 -7.04 12.76 5.22
C LEU A 108 -6.61 13.26 3.84
N VAL A 109 -7.49 13.16 2.85
CA VAL A 109 -7.24 13.67 1.50
C VAL A 109 -6.97 15.18 1.54
N ALA A 110 -7.81 15.92 2.26
CA ALA A 110 -7.65 17.38 2.40
C ALA A 110 -6.30 17.74 3.05
N ALA A 111 -5.92 17.03 4.11
CA ALA A 111 -4.64 17.25 4.79
C ALA A 111 -3.44 16.98 3.87
N ILE A 112 -3.48 15.90 3.12
CA ILE A 112 -2.40 15.54 2.18
C ILE A 112 -2.30 16.57 1.05
N LEU A 113 -3.42 16.96 0.45
CA LEU A 113 -3.44 17.98 -0.61
C LEU A 113 -2.88 19.31 -0.12
N ASN A 114 -3.28 19.72 1.08
CA ASN A 114 -2.76 20.94 1.68
C ASN A 114 -1.24 20.85 1.90
N ASP A 115 -0.76 19.72 2.39
CA ASP A 115 0.67 19.51 2.66
C ASP A 115 1.53 19.59 1.40
N VAL A 116 1.00 19.20 0.25
CA VAL A 116 1.72 19.25 -1.03
C VAL A 116 1.40 20.49 -1.87
N GLY A 117 0.63 21.43 -1.32
CA GLY A 117 0.31 22.70 -1.99
C GLY A 117 -0.83 22.59 -3.00
N GLU A 118 -1.69 21.64 -2.83
CA GLU A 118 -2.89 21.46 -3.66
C GLU A 118 -4.17 21.64 -2.84
#